data_6fc8cbf35b5a40d0f65af6e35e0cca8c
#
_entry.id   6fc8cbf35b5a40d0f65af6e35e0cca8c
#
_cell.length_a   1.000
_cell.length_b   1.000
_cell.length_c   1.000
_cell.angle_alpha   90.00
_cell.angle_beta   90.00
_cell.angle_gamma   90.00
#
_symmetry.space_group_name_H-M   'P 1'
#
loop_
_entity.id
_entity.type
_entity.pdbx_description
1 polymer ?
#
loop_
_entity_poly.entity_id
_entity_poly.type
_entity_poly.pdbx_seq_one_letter_code
_entity_poly.pdbx_strand_id
1 'polypeptide(L)'
;MQNKATCWNTKIIKKNWNKMKNFLVHTDEVKKEMLESIGAASIEDLFSQIPEKARMEKLELEKPISEMDVQKRIKSLAKKNKTDYISFLGAGTYNKFIPACISQVANRFEFLTAYTPYQPEISQGTLQVMYEFQTMISRLTGMDISNATMYDAATACAEAILMAVRISKKNKVLVSNSLNPEYIDVIKTYTYSNDIEVDWFDKLPENTGEYAGVLIQNPDFYGEIKEIKALDTLLIVCTDISSLSVLKPPVEADIVVGDVQTLGIPMSFGGPHAGFIACKEKFMRQIPGRLAGRTVDADGNQAFCLTIQTREQHIKREKATSNICSNQALIGLCATLYLTVMGEKGFRQAGYLSAKIAHKLSEKLAQKGIKTVNKNFFNEFVIEVHDADKTLEKLKQNNIIGGLKIADNKILVAATEMNTEDDVEAYIKAI
;
A
#
# COMPACT_ATOMS: atom_id res chain seq x y z
N MET A 1 -40.24 55.96 -5.83
CA MET A 1 -38.83 55.86 -5.54
C MET A 1 -38.30 54.58 -6.24
N GLN A 2 -37.69 54.76 -7.39
CA GLN A 2 -37.18 53.64 -8.23
C GLN A 2 -35.74 53.32 -7.75
N ASN A 3 -35.52 52.11 -7.27
CA ASN A 3 -34.20 51.59 -6.95
C ASN A 3 -33.46 51.28 -8.28
N LYS A 4 -32.48 52.10 -8.62
CA LYS A 4 -31.53 51.81 -9.69
C LYS A 4 -30.53 50.81 -9.13
N ALA A 5 -30.73 49.52 -9.46
CA ALA A 5 -29.67 48.51 -9.33
C ALA A 5 -28.52 48.94 -10.25
N THR A 6 -27.38 49.24 -9.63
CA THR A 6 -26.13 49.58 -10.33
C THR A 6 -25.65 48.35 -11.09
N CYS A 7 -25.96 48.31 -12.37
CA CYS A 7 -25.40 47.32 -13.30
C CYS A 7 -23.89 47.56 -13.40
N TRP A 8 -23.08 46.67 -12.85
CA TRP A 8 -21.64 46.74 -12.98
C TRP A 8 -21.28 46.75 -14.47
N ASN A 9 -20.63 47.83 -14.88
CA ASN A 9 -20.35 48.10 -16.26
C ASN A 9 -19.38 47.06 -16.84
N THR A 10 -19.92 46.06 -17.54
CA THR A 10 -19.18 44.93 -18.14
C THR A 10 -18.03 45.37 -19.05
N LYS A 11 -18.05 46.59 -19.57
CA LYS A 11 -16.95 47.19 -20.35
C LYS A 11 -15.74 47.56 -19.48
N ILE A 12 -15.94 47.98 -18.23
CA ILE A 12 -14.86 48.33 -17.31
C ILE A 12 -14.17 47.05 -16.80
N ILE A 13 -14.95 46.01 -16.53
CA ILE A 13 -14.41 44.69 -16.11
C ILE A 13 -13.58 44.11 -17.26
N LYS A 14 -14.08 44.09 -18.52
CA LYS A 14 -13.32 43.61 -19.66
C LYS A 14 -12.03 44.39 -19.92
N LYS A 15 -12.03 45.72 -19.71
CA LYS A 15 -10.85 46.58 -19.93
C LYS A 15 -9.78 46.42 -18.85
N ASN A 16 -10.18 46.03 -17.63
CA ASN A 16 -9.24 45.79 -16.55
C ASN A 16 -8.73 44.33 -16.52
N TRP A 17 -9.49 43.37 -17.03
CA TRP A 17 -9.00 41.98 -17.19
C TRP A 17 -7.84 41.87 -18.17
N ASN A 18 -7.89 42.64 -19.27
CA ASN A 18 -6.77 42.74 -20.23
C ASN A 18 -5.52 43.43 -19.66
N LYS A 19 -5.61 44.06 -18.49
CA LYS A 19 -4.45 44.65 -17.76
C LYS A 19 -3.96 43.84 -16.57
N MET A 20 -4.69 42.81 -16.14
CA MET A 20 -4.15 41.86 -15.16
C MET A 20 -3.04 41.06 -15.84
N LYS A 21 -1.83 41.15 -15.29
CA LYS A 21 -0.74 40.30 -15.73
C LYS A 21 -1.23 38.86 -15.68
N ASN A 22 -1.29 38.21 -16.84
CA ASN A 22 -1.72 36.83 -16.92
C ASN A 22 -0.79 35.99 -16.07
N PHE A 23 -1.33 35.08 -15.28
CA PHE A 23 -0.53 34.12 -14.51
C PHE A 23 0.34 33.28 -15.46
N LEU A 24 -0.14 33.02 -16.67
CA LEU A 24 0.62 32.40 -17.73
C LEU A 24 1.46 33.48 -18.45
N VAL A 25 2.77 33.37 -18.31
CA VAL A 25 3.75 34.33 -18.90
C VAL A 25 3.85 34.24 -20.42
N HIS A 26 3.42 33.15 -21.03
CA HIS A 26 3.49 32.90 -22.47
C HIS A 26 2.32 33.57 -23.19
N THR A 27 2.38 34.89 -23.36
CA THR A 27 1.42 35.66 -24.20
C THR A 27 1.66 35.33 -25.66
N ASP A 28 0.75 35.73 -26.53
CA ASP A 28 0.86 35.50 -27.98
C ASP A 28 2.07 36.23 -28.58
N GLU A 29 2.42 37.41 -28.05
CA GLU A 29 3.63 38.16 -28.44
C GLU A 29 4.89 37.39 -28.03
N VAL A 30 4.96 36.90 -26.80
CA VAL A 30 6.09 36.13 -26.31
C VAL A 30 6.24 34.81 -27.08
N LYS A 31 5.13 34.11 -27.37
CA LYS A 31 5.16 32.92 -28.23
C LYS A 31 5.72 33.19 -29.61
N LYS A 32 5.34 34.32 -30.21
CA LYS A 32 5.86 34.73 -31.52
C LYS A 32 7.36 34.98 -31.47
N GLU A 33 7.85 35.75 -30.50
CA GLU A 33 9.28 35.97 -30.28
C GLU A 33 10.04 34.66 -30.09
N MET A 34 9.49 33.72 -29.32
CA MET A 34 10.11 32.39 -29.10
C MET A 34 10.19 31.60 -30.41
N LEU A 35 9.11 31.56 -31.21
CA LEU A 35 9.09 30.88 -32.50
C LEU A 35 10.09 31.51 -33.48
N GLU A 36 10.14 32.83 -33.57
CA GLU A 36 11.10 33.56 -34.41
C GLU A 36 12.58 33.22 -33.99
N SER A 37 12.85 33.15 -32.70
CA SER A 37 14.22 32.84 -32.17
C SER A 37 14.71 31.47 -32.56
N ILE A 38 13.83 30.49 -32.79
CA ILE A 38 14.16 29.12 -33.21
C ILE A 38 13.91 28.85 -34.69
N GLY A 39 13.49 29.88 -35.46
CA GLY A 39 13.24 29.79 -36.90
C GLY A 39 12.01 28.98 -37.27
N ALA A 40 11.02 28.84 -36.37
CA ALA A 40 9.75 28.18 -36.62
C ALA A 40 8.65 29.23 -36.98
N ALA A 41 7.81 28.94 -37.95
CA ALA A 41 6.69 29.81 -38.31
C ALA A 41 5.46 29.63 -37.42
N SER A 42 5.31 28.43 -36.84
CA SER A 42 4.17 28.05 -35.99
C SER A 42 4.56 27.01 -34.95
N ILE A 43 3.70 26.83 -33.95
CA ILE A 43 3.83 25.72 -32.99
C ILE A 43 3.73 24.38 -33.71
N GLU A 44 2.93 24.27 -34.74
CA GLU A 44 2.73 23.04 -35.53
C GLU A 44 4.02 22.57 -36.22
N ASP A 45 4.90 23.52 -36.60
CA ASP A 45 6.19 23.18 -37.20
C ASP A 45 7.10 22.39 -36.27
N LEU A 46 6.94 22.59 -34.96
CA LEU A 46 7.70 21.85 -33.93
C LEU A 46 7.38 20.36 -33.92
N PHE A 47 6.22 20.00 -34.45
CA PHE A 47 5.77 18.60 -34.55
C PHE A 47 6.04 17.98 -35.92
N SER A 48 6.75 18.67 -36.82
CA SER A 48 7.00 18.21 -38.20
C SER A 48 7.67 16.84 -38.29
N GLN A 49 8.47 16.47 -37.27
CA GLN A 49 9.09 15.15 -37.16
C GLN A 49 8.12 14.00 -36.85
N ILE A 50 6.90 14.31 -36.38
CA ILE A 50 5.87 13.28 -36.11
C ILE A 50 5.13 12.98 -37.42
N PRO A 51 5.11 11.74 -37.90
CA PRO A 51 4.37 11.36 -39.11
C PRO A 51 2.89 11.76 -39.02
N GLU A 52 2.33 12.31 -40.09
CA GLU A 52 0.95 12.83 -40.14
C GLU A 52 -0.06 11.76 -39.65
N LYS A 53 0.09 10.51 -40.05
CA LYS A 53 -0.74 9.36 -39.61
C LYS A 53 -0.70 9.09 -38.09
N ALA A 54 0.29 9.58 -37.39
CA ALA A 54 0.44 9.45 -35.93
C ALA A 54 -0.04 10.71 -35.19
N ARG A 55 -0.43 11.77 -35.91
CA ARG A 55 -0.94 12.99 -35.30
C ARG A 55 -2.44 12.87 -35.06
N MET A 56 -2.89 13.40 -33.96
CA MET A 56 -4.32 13.57 -33.66
C MET A 56 -4.69 15.00 -33.98
N GLU A 57 -5.54 15.18 -35.00
CA GLU A 57 -5.98 16.52 -35.43
C GLU A 57 -6.83 17.24 -34.38
N LYS A 58 -7.64 16.48 -33.64
CA LYS A 58 -8.55 17.02 -32.61
C LYS A 58 -8.77 16.04 -31.49
N LEU A 59 -8.61 16.52 -30.28
CA LEU A 59 -8.98 15.77 -29.09
C LEU A 59 -10.48 15.91 -28.83
N GLU A 60 -11.22 14.82 -28.92
CA GLU A 60 -12.67 14.80 -28.67
C GLU A 60 -12.93 14.75 -27.14
N LEU A 61 -12.77 15.92 -26.52
CA LEU A 61 -13.14 16.09 -25.11
C LEU A 61 -14.45 16.84 -24.98
N GLU A 62 -15.20 16.52 -23.93
CA GLU A 62 -16.37 17.30 -23.55
C GLU A 62 -15.95 18.76 -23.30
N LYS A 63 -16.85 19.70 -23.60
CA LYS A 63 -16.60 21.12 -23.32
C LYS A 63 -16.45 21.35 -21.82
N PRO A 64 -15.56 22.24 -21.39
CA PRO A 64 -15.42 22.61 -19.99
C PRO A 64 -16.76 23.04 -19.39
N ILE A 65 -17.05 22.60 -18.20
CA ILE A 65 -18.23 22.98 -17.43
C ILE A 65 -17.78 23.76 -16.17
N SER A 66 -18.71 24.45 -15.51
CA SER A 66 -18.40 25.19 -14.30
C SER A 66 -18.00 24.26 -13.15
N GLU A 67 -17.20 24.75 -12.20
CA GLU A 67 -16.85 24.00 -10.98
C GLU A 67 -18.10 23.51 -10.24
N MET A 68 -19.15 24.34 -10.18
CA MET A 68 -20.42 23.97 -9.55
C MET A 68 -21.08 22.77 -10.24
N ASP A 69 -21.02 22.70 -11.58
CA ASP A 69 -21.58 21.59 -12.34
C ASP A 69 -20.71 20.34 -12.25
N VAL A 70 -19.37 20.49 -12.19
CA VAL A 70 -18.44 19.39 -11.87
C VAL A 70 -18.79 18.80 -10.52
N GLN A 71 -18.96 19.61 -9.47
CA GLN A 71 -19.33 19.14 -8.14
C GLN A 71 -20.66 18.38 -8.13
N LYS A 72 -21.69 18.89 -8.86
CA LYS A 72 -22.98 18.19 -8.99
C LYS A 72 -22.80 16.84 -9.66
N ARG A 73 -22.04 16.79 -10.78
CA ARG A 73 -21.77 15.55 -11.53
C ARG A 73 -21.04 14.52 -10.65
N ILE A 74 -19.97 14.92 -9.98
CA ILE A 74 -19.20 14.03 -9.10
C ILE A 74 -20.05 13.55 -7.92
N LYS A 75 -20.81 14.43 -7.27
CA LYS A 75 -21.75 14.03 -6.19
C LYS A 75 -22.80 13.04 -6.67
N SER A 76 -23.29 13.20 -7.91
CA SER A 76 -24.28 12.28 -8.48
C SER A 76 -23.68 10.89 -8.75
N LEU A 77 -22.41 10.82 -9.16
CA LEU A 77 -21.68 9.58 -9.34
C LEU A 77 -21.40 8.91 -7.98
N ALA A 78 -20.94 9.69 -7.00
CA ALA A 78 -20.68 9.20 -5.65
C ALA A 78 -21.91 8.56 -4.99
N LYS A 79 -23.11 9.15 -5.20
CA LYS A 79 -24.38 8.60 -4.69
C LYS A 79 -24.78 7.24 -5.29
N LYS A 80 -24.15 6.79 -6.37
CA LYS A 80 -24.38 5.45 -6.93
C LYS A 80 -23.64 4.36 -6.15
N ASN A 81 -22.62 4.74 -5.36
CA ASN A 81 -21.94 3.79 -4.48
C ASN A 81 -22.83 3.49 -3.27
N LYS A 82 -22.90 2.22 -2.94
CA LYS A 82 -23.49 1.78 -1.68
C LYS A 82 -22.38 1.73 -0.63
N THR A 83 -22.52 2.50 0.43
CA THR A 83 -21.49 2.67 1.47
C THR A 83 -21.90 2.10 2.83
N ASP A 84 -23.10 1.53 2.92
CA ASP A 84 -23.77 1.04 4.13
C ASP A 84 -23.70 -0.50 4.27
N TYR A 85 -22.84 -1.14 3.50
CA TYR A 85 -22.60 -2.57 3.64
C TYR A 85 -21.84 -2.91 4.93
N ILE A 86 -22.29 -3.92 5.65
CA ILE A 86 -21.49 -4.63 6.64
C ILE A 86 -20.47 -5.47 5.87
N SER A 87 -19.17 -5.26 6.10
CA SER A 87 -18.12 -5.97 5.34
C SER A 87 -17.41 -7.00 6.18
N PHE A 88 -17.32 -8.21 5.63
CA PHE A 88 -16.47 -9.31 6.12
C PHE A 88 -15.45 -9.71 5.03
N LEU A 89 -15.06 -8.76 4.19
CA LEU A 89 -14.04 -8.92 3.17
C LEU A 89 -12.67 -8.52 3.72
N GLY A 90 -11.67 -9.35 3.42
CA GLY A 90 -10.27 -9.14 3.75
C GLY A 90 -9.35 -9.38 2.56
N ALA A 91 -8.71 -10.53 2.51
CA ALA A 91 -7.82 -10.97 1.44
C ALA A 91 -6.59 -10.06 1.22
N GLY A 92 -6.02 -9.55 2.32
CA GLY A 92 -4.81 -8.72 2.31
C GLY A 92 -5.06 -7.22 2.45
N THR A 93 -6.34 -6.75 2.36
CA THR A 93 -6.74 -5.36 2.62
C THR A 93 -7.93 -5.35 3.56
N TYR A 94 -7.83 -4.65 4.68
CA TYR A 94 -8.80 -4.76 5.74
C TYR A 94 -9.35 -3.40 6.17
N ASN A 95 -10.66 -3.36 6.48
CA ASN A 95 -11.26 -2.20 7.11
C ASN A 95 -10.89 -2.19 8.60
N LYS A 96 -10.05 -1.25 9.01
CA LYS A 96 -9.53 -1.11 10.37
C LYS A 96 -9.90 0.24 10.96
N PHE A 97 -9.92 0.34 12.27
CA PHE A 97 -10.11 1.62 12.96
C PHE A 97 -8.93 2.56 12.69
N ILE A 98 -9.25 3.78 12.27
CA ILE A 98 -8.27 4.83 11.98
C ILE A 98 -8.53 6.03 12.89
N PRO A 99 -7.62 6.34 13.83
CA PRO A 99 -7.73 7.55 14.65
C PRO A 99 -7.81 8.83 13.79
N ALA A 100 -8.77 9.72 14.09
CA ALA A 100 -9.03 10.91 13.28
C ALA A 100 -7.82 11.86 13.17
N CYS A 101 -6.93 11.88 14.17
CA CYS A 101 -5.73 12.71 14.15
C CYS A 101 -4.72 12.33 13.06
N ILE A 102 -4.73 11.09 12.56
CA ILE A 102 -3.82 10.63 11.49
C ILE A 102 -4.01 11.49 10.25
N SER A 103 -5.25 11.61 9.75
CA SER A 103 -5.54 12.42 8.58
C SER A 103 -5.23 13.90 8.81
N GLN A 104 -5.44 14.42 10.01
CA GLN A 104 -5.13 15.80 10.35
C GLN A 104 -3.63 16.11 10.25
N VAL A 105 -2.78 15.20 10.71
CA VAL A 105 -1.32 15.38 10.62
C VAL A 105 -0.81 15.10 9.22
N ALA A 106 -1.28 14.02 8.57
CA ALA A 106 -0.85 13.65 7.22
C ALA A 106 -1.20 14.71 6.16
N ASN A 107 -2.29 15.47 6.35
CA ASN A 107 -2.70 16.55 5.46
C ASN A 107 -2.00 17.89 5.74
N ARG A 108 -1.12 17.98 6.74
CA ARG A 108 -0.30 19.17 6.92
C ARG A 108 0.65 19.30 5.74
N PHE A 109 0.77 20.51 5.20
CA PHE A 109 1.54 20.72 3.97
C PHE A 109 3.03 20.41 4.13
N GLU A 110 3.57 20.49 5.36
CA GLU A 110 4.96 20.12 5.67
C GLU A 110 5.27 18.65 5.34
N PHE A 111 4.27 17.77 5.47
CA PHE A 111 4.38 16.35 5.10
C PHE A 111 3.80 16.05 3.71
N LEU A 112 2.62 16.62 3.40
CA LEU A 112 1.89 16.32 2.16
C LEU A 112 2.67 16.72 0.91
N THR A 113 3.41 17.83 0.97
CA THR A 113 4.22 18.33 -0.15
C THR A 113 5.68 17.85 -0.12
N ALA A 114 6.08 17.12 0.93
CA ALA A 114 7.41 16.55 1.02
C ALA A 114 7.66 15.52 -0.09
N TYR A 115 8.85 15.56 -0.66
CA TYR A 115 9.31 14.58 -1.63
C TYR A 115 10.50 13.80 -1.06
N THR A 116 11.43 13.37 -1.88
CA THR A 116 12.59 12.63 -1.40
C THR A 116 13.50 13.54 -0.54
N PRO A 117 13.81 13.17 0.71
CA PRO A 117 14.57 14.00 1.64
C PRO A 117 16.09 13.87 1.42
N TYR A 118 16.56 14.23 0.22
CA TYR A 118 17.99 14.17 -0.10
C TYR A 118 18.84 15.20 0.65
N GLN A 119 18.25 16.36 0.97
CA GLN A 119 18.91 17.43 1.71
C GLN A 119 18.49 17.35 3.19
N PRO A 120 19.34 16.76 4.06
CA PRO A 120 18.98 16.58 5.47
C PRO A 120 18.74 17.90 6.18
N GLU A 121 19.38 18.99 5.77
CA GLU A 121 19.29 20.31 6.39
C GLU A 121 17.86 20.86 6.41
N ILE A 122 17.04 20.52 5.42
CA ILE A 122 15.64 20.99 5.29
C ILE A 122 14.60 19.89 5.47
N SER A 123 15.01 18.65 5.74
CA SER A 123 14.14 17.47 5.73
C SER A 123 14.19 16.68 7.03
N GLN A 124 14.62 17.28 8.13
CA GLN A 124 14.79 16.59 9.43
C GLN A 124 13.52 15.90 9.91
N GLY A 125 12.35 16.56 9.82
CA GLY A 125 11.09 15.98 10.24
C GLY A 125 10.70 14.72 9.44
N THR A 126 10.85 14.76 8.10
CA THR A 126 10.60 13.60 7.22
C THR A 126 11.58 12.47 7.50
N LEU A 127 12.85 12.76 7.65
CA LEU A 127 13.89 11.77 7.96
C LEU A 127 13.69 11.13 9.33
N GLN A 128 13.27 11.90 10.34
CA GLN A 128 12.91 11.39 11.66
C GLN A 128 11.73 10.42 11.56
N VAL A 129 10.67 10.77 10.84
CA VAL A 129 9.53 9.86 10.63
C VAL A 129 9.96 8.55 9.97
N MET A 130 10.82 8.62 8.95
CA MET A 130 11.37 7.41 8.32
C MET A 130 12.14 6.55 9.31
N TYR A 131 12.96 7.15 10.14
CA TYR A 131 13.73 6.45 11.16
C TYR A 131 12.82 5.82 12.23
N GLU A 132 11.79 6.53 12.68
CA GLU A 132 10.79 6.03 13.63
C GLU A 132 9.98 4.87 13.03
N PHE A 133 9.54 4.98 11.78
CA PHE A 133 8.90 3.88 11.03
C PHE A 133 9.77 2.63 11.05
N GLN A 134 11.02 2.75 10.62
CA GLN A 134 11.98 1.63 10.60
C GLN A 134 12.11 0.98 11.98
N THR A 135 12.21 1.80 13.02
CA THR A 135 12.34 1.32 14.40
C THR A 135 11.10 0.55 14.85
N MET A 136 9.90 1.07 14.53
CA MET A 136 8.65 0.43 14.91
C MET A 136 8.45 -0.90 14.18
N ILE A 137 8.72 -0.94 12.87
CA ILE A 137 8.64 -2.19 12.08
C ILE A 137 9.65 -3.22 12.57
N SER A 138 10.91 -2.83 12.81
CA SER A 138 11.91 -3.72 13.37
C SER A 138 11.47 -4.34 14.71
N ARG A 139 10.91 -3.53 15.61
CA ARG A 139 10.41 -4.00 16.91
C ARG A 139 9.22 -4.95 16.78
N LEU A 140 8.26 -4.65 15.89
CA LEU A 140 7.08 -5.50 15.67
C LEU A 140 7.46 -6.83 15.05
N THR A 141 8.40 -6.83 14.09
CA THR A 141 8.83 -8.06 13.39
C THR A 141 9.88 -8.86 14.12
N GLY A 142 10.54 -8.27 15.14
CA GLY A 142 11.68 -8.88 15.84
C GLY A 142 12.96 -8.90 15.00
N MET A 143 13.01 -8.10 13.91
CA MET A 143 14.20 -7.95 13.07
C MET A 143 15.07 -6.79 13.54
N ASP A 144 16.35 -6.82 13.15
CA ASP A 144 17.30 -5.80 13.58
C ASP A 144 17.13 -4.48 12.80
N ILE A 145 16.77 -4.58 11.52
CA ILE A 145 16.69 -3.45 10.59
C ILE A 145 15.45 -3.54 9.72
N SER A 146 14.82 -2.41 9.44
CA SER A 146 13.78 -2.25 8.42
C SER A 146 14.12 -1.11 7.48
N ASN A 147 13.68 -1.19 6.22
CA ASN A 147 13.71 -0.06 5.28
C ASN A 147 12.62 0.97 5.60
N ALA A 148 12.69 2.11 4.93
CA ALA A 148 11.74 3.20 5.15
C ALA A 148 10.33 2.89 4.61
N THR A 149 10.19 2.29 3.44
CA THR A 149 8.98 1.58 2.92
C THR A 149 9.30 0.89 1.59
N MET A 150 8.39 -0.04 1.23
CA MET A 150 8.22 -0.56 -0.13
C MET A 150 6.90 -0.01 -0.72
N TYR A 151 6.57 -0.38 -1.95
CA TYR A 151 5.29 0.04 -2.54
C TYR A 151 4.10 -0.69 -1.90
N ASP A 152 4.22 -2.00 -1.76
CA ASP A 152 3.24 -2.91 -1.15
C ASP A 152 3.89 -4.23 -0.73
N ALA A 153 3.12 -5.16 -0.16
CA ALA A 153 3.63 -6.47 0.23
C ALA A 153 4.05 -7.33 -0.97
N ALA A 154 3.38 -7.23 -2.10
CA ALA A 154 3.70 -8.03 -3.29
C ALA A 154 5.09 -7.69 -3.82
N THR A 155 5.39 -6.40 -3.98
CA THR A 155 6.73 -5.92 -4.36
C THR A 155 7.76 -6.19 -3.29
N ALA A 156 7.38 -6.13 -2.00
CA ALA A 156 8.27 -6.50 -0.90
C ALA A 156 8.65 -7.99 -0.95
N CYS A 157 7.71 -8.90 -1.24
CA CYS A 157 7.98 -10.33 -1.44
C CYS A 157 8.94 -10.56 -2.62
N ALA A 158 8.67 -9.94 -3.77
CA ALA A 158 9.51 -10.06 -4.96
C ALA A 158 10.93 -9.56 -4.70
N GLU A 159 11.08 -8.38 -4.11
CA GLU A 159 12.39 -7.80 -3.78
C GLU A 159 13.14 -8.61 -2.70
N ALA A 160 12.44 -9.23 -1.76
CA ALA A 160 13.06 -10.14 -0.78
C ALA A 160 13.62 -11.40 -1.46
N ILE A 161 12.93 -11.94 -2.47
CA ILE A 161 13.44 -13.02 -3.33
C ILE A 161 14.71 -12.57 -4.04
N LEU A 162 14.69 -11.40 -4.72
CA LEU A 162 15.87 -10.85 -5.37
C LEU A 162 17.03 -10.63 -4.38
N MET A 163 16.70 -10.20 -3.16
CA MET A 163 17.67 -10.04 -2.08
C MET A 163 18.28 -11.39 -1.67
N ALA A 164 17.48 -12.44 -1.52
CA ALA A 164 17.96 -13.77 -1.18
C ALA A 164 18.88 -14.36 -2.26
N VAL A 165 18.56 -14.17 -3.54
CA VAL A 165 19.41 -14.54 -4.69
C VAL A 165 20.74 -13.80 -4.63
N ARG A 166 20.74 -12.48 -4.38
CA ARG A 166 21.98 -11.69 -4.25
C ARG A 166 22.88 -12.14 -3.09
N ILE A 167 22.27 -12.52 -1.96
CA ILE A 167 22.98 -12.98 -0.76
C ILE A 167 23.60 -14.37 -0.97
N SER A 168 22.79 -15.33 -1.41
CA SER A 168 23.17 -16.74 -1.51
C SER A 168 24.00 -17.05 -2.77
N LYS A 169 23.90 -16.22 -3.82
CA LYS A 169 24.46 -16.47 -5.17
C LYS A 169 23.84 -17.70 -5.87
N LYS A 170 22.69 -18.18 -5.39
CA LYS A 170 21.90 -19.23 -6.04
C LYS A 170 20.78 -18.59 -6.85
N ASN A 171 20.35 -19.20 -7.95
CA ASN A 171 19.35 -18.65 -8.86
C ASN A 171 18.01 -19.37 -8.81
N LYS A 172 17.76 -20.14 -7.73
CA LYS A 172 16.54 -20.91 -7.54
C LYS A 172 15.93 -20.61 -6.19
N VAL A 173 14.62 -20.39 -6.13
CA VAL A 173 13.86 -20.08 -4.91
C VAL A 173 12.69 -21.01 -4.72
N LEU A 174 12.25 -21.20 -3.49
CA LEU A 174 11.12 -22.04 -3.13
C LEU A 174 10.01 -21.18 -2.52
N VAL A 175 8.82 -21.20 -3.10
CA VAL A 175 7.70 -20.30 -2.73
C VAL A 175 6.46 -21.12 -2.40
N SER A 176 5.80 -20.78 -1.29
CA SER A 176 4.56 -21.44 -0.87
C SER A 176 3.38 -21.11 -1.78
N ASN A 177 2.59 -22.11 -2.20
CA ASN A 177 1.32 -21.95 -2.90
C ASN A 177 0.24 -21.26 -2.03
N SER A 178 0.43 -21.18 -0.72
CA SER A 178 -0.52 -20.52 0.18
C SER A 178 -0.26 -19.01 0.38
N LEU A 179 0.59 -18.40 -0.47
CA LEU A 179 0.67 -16.95 -0.57
C LEU A 179 -0.59 -16.36 -1.21
N ASN A 180 -0.82 -15.06 -0.97
CA ASN A 180 -1.82 -14.30 -1.70
C ASN A 180 -1.59 -14.46 -3.23
N PRO A 181 -2.62 -14.85 -4.01
CA PRO A 181 -2.49 -15.08 -5.45
C PRO A 181 -1.94 -13.89 -6.24
N GLU A 182 -2.32 -12.66 -5.85
CA GLU A 182 -1.81 -11.45 -6.49
C GLU A 182 -0.32 -11.23 -6.23
N TYR A 183 0.17 -11.62 -5.03
CA TYR A 183 1.61 -11.59 -4.73
C TYR A 183 2.38 -12.60 -5.59
N ILE A 184 1.79 -13.79 -5.80
CA ILE A 184 2.35 -14.82 -6.68
C ILE A 184 2.54 -14.28 -8.10
N ASP A 185 1.60 -13.53 -8.65
CA ASP A 185 1.69 -12.99 -10.01
C ASP A 185 2.75 -11.89 -10.13
N VAL A 186 2.91 -11.05 -9.09
CA VAL A 186 4.01 -10.09 -9.03
C VAL A 186 5.36 -10.80 -8.93
N ILE A 187 5.48 -11.82 -8.07
CA ILE A 187 6.70 -12.65 -7.94
C ILE A 187 7.09 -13.26 -9.29
N LYS A 188 6.15 -13.88 -10.00
CA LYS A 188 6.38 -14.45 -11.34
C LYS A 188 6.93 -13.41 -12.31
N THR A 189 6.38 -12.18 -12.30
CA THR A 189 6.82 -11.08 -13.16
C THR A 189 8.27 -10.69 -12.88
N TYR A 190 8.62 -10.51 -11.60
CA TYR A 190 9.97 -10.13 -11.20
C TYR A 190 10.99 -11.25 -11.44
N THR A 191 10.64 -12.49 -11.14
CA THR A 191 11.55 -13.64 -11.29
C THR A 191 11.80 -13.96 -12.76
N TYR A 192 10.76 -13.91 -13.61
CA TYR A 192 10.89 -14.07 -15.05
C TYR A 192 11.87 -13.04 -15.65
N SER A 193 11.74 -11.77 -15.27
CA SER A 193 12.61 -10.70 -15.80
C SER A 193 14.05 -10.78 -15.32
N ASN A 194 14.34 -11.62 -14.33
CA ASN A 194 15.68 -11.78 -13.74
C ASN A 194 16.22 -13.22 -13.90
N ASP A 195 15.60 -14.04 -14.75
CA ASP A 195 15.96 -15.45 -15.02
C ASP A 195 16.09 -16.30 -13.74
N ILE A 196 15.21 -16.07 -12.74
CA ILE A 196 15.20 -16.80 -11.47
C ILE A 196 14.22 -17.96 -11.56
N GLU A 197 14.68 -19.16 -11.27
CA GLU A 197 13.86 -20.37 -11.19
C GLU A 197 13.03 -20.38 -9.90
N VAL A 198 11.73 -20.65 -10.02
CA VAL A 198 10.81 -20.69 -8.87
C VAL A 198 10.15 -22.06 -8.79
N ASP A 199 10.42 -22.79 -7.71
CA ASP A 199 9.65 -23.98 -7.34
C ASP A 199 8.54 -23.59 -6.37
N TRP A 200 7.39 -24.25 -6.52
CA TRP A 200 6.20 -24.00 -5.72
C TRP A 200 5.90 -25.21 -4.83
N PHE A 201 5.45 -24.98 -3.59
CA PHE A 201 5.15 -26.07 -2.68
C PHE A 201 3.87 -25.85 -1.86
N ASP A 202 3.16 -26.93 -1.57
CA ASP A 202 2.07 -26.99 -0.59
C ASP A 202 2.58 -27.48 0.77
N LYS A 203 3.53 -28.40 0.75
CA LYS A 203 4.21 -28.89 1.95
C LYS A 203 5.71 -28.63 1.83
N LEU A 204 6.26 -27.93 2.83
CA LEU A 204 7.68 -27.60 2.86
C LEU A 204 8.53 -28.89 2.84
N PRO A 205 9.48 -29.03 1.91
CA PRO A 205 10.40 -30.17 1.85
C PRO A 205 11.37 -30.13 3.05
N GLU A 206 11.90 -31.30 3.41
CA GLU A 206 12.85 -31.45 4.53
C GLU A 206 14.20 -30.77 4.22
N ASN A 207 14.65 -30.81 2.97
CA ASN A 207 15.90 -30.19 2.53
C ASN A 207 15.61 -28.98 1.65
N THR A 208 16.07 -27.82 2.07
CA THR A 208 15.92 -26.54 1.38
C THR A 208 17.27 -25.96 0.98
N GLY A 209 18.38 -26.64 1.23
CA GLY A 209 19.73 -26.12 1.03
C GLY A 209 20.11 -25.79 -0.40
N GLU A 210 19.41 -26.31 -1.42
CA GLU A 210 19.64 -25.94 -2.83
C GLU A 210 19.10 -24.57 -3.22
N TYR A 211 18.09 -24.06 -2.51
CA TYR A 211 17.44 -22.80 -2.82
C TYR A 211 18.20 -21.56 -2.27
N ALA A 212 18.02 -20.45 -2.94
CA ALA A 212 18.47 -19.14 -2.45
C ALA A 212 17.73 -18.71 -1.18
N GLY A 213 16.46 -19.05 -1.12
CA GLY A 213 15.60 -18.81 0.02
C GLY A 213 14.24 -19.47 -0.16
N VAL A 214 13.52 -19.56 0.96
CA VAL A 214 12.12 -20.03 1.03
C VAL A 214 11.24 -18.88 1.42
N LEU A 215 10.17 -18.62 0.64
CA LEU A 215 9.15 -17.63 0.97
C LEU A 215 7.86 -18.31 1.41
N ILE A 216 7.39 -17.95 2.61
CA ILE A 216 6.09 -18.35 3.16
C ILE A 216 5.29 -17.11 3.56
N GLN A 217 3.96 -17.27 3.68
CA GLN A 217 3.08 -16.26 4.30
C GLN A 217 2.53 -16.84 5.62
N ASN A 218 2.51 -16.01 6.68
CA ASN A 218 2.00 -16.43 8.00
C ASN A 218 1.40 -15.23 8.78
N PRO A 219 0.08 -15.19 9.07
CA PRO A 219 -0.92 -16.15 8.59
C PRO A 219 -0.91 -16.25 7.08
N ASP A 220 -1.19 -17.44 6.51
CA ASP A 220 -1.24 -17.61 5.06
C ASP A 220 -2.49 -16.95 4.45
N PHE A 221 -2.60 -16.92 3.11
CA PHE A 221 -3.71 -16.28 2.42
C PHE A 221 -5.08 -16.84 2.84
N TYR A 222 -5.12 -18.10 3.23
CA TYR A 222 -6.33 -18.76 3.68
C TYR A 222 -6.61 -18.56 5.18
N GLY A 223 -5.74 -17.80 5.86
CA GLY A 223 -5.84 -17.47 7.27
C GLY A 223 -5.19 -18.46 8.22
N GLU A 224 -4.60 -19.58 7.73
CA GLU A 224 -3.98 -20.58 8.62
C GLU A 224 -2.68 -20.07 9.22
N ILE A 225 -2.54 -20.21 10.54
CA ILE A 225 -1.32 -19.88 11.27
C ILE A 225 -0.47 -21.16 11.38
N LYS A 226 0.77 -21.09 10.90
CA LYS A 226 1.74 -22.17 10.91
C LYS A 226 2.88 -21.88 11.88
N GLU A 227 3.48 -22.92 12.45
CA GLU A 227 4.72 -22.78 13.21
C GLU A 227 5.87 -22.41 12.26
N ILE A 228 6.61 -21.37 12.61
CA ILE A 228 7.78 -20.90 11.85
C ILE A 228 9.03 -21.51 12.50
N LYS A 229 9.87 -22.15 11.68
CA LYS A 229 11.15 -22.77 12.10
C LYS A 229 12.27 -22.29 11.21
N ALA A 230 13.44 -22.10 11.79
CA ALA A 230 14.64 -21.81 11.02
C ALA A 230 14.94 -22.93 10.00
N LEU A 231 15.47 -22.56 8.86
CA LEU A 231 15.81 -23.46 7.75
C LEU A 231 17.33 -23.47 7.51
N ASP A 232 17.77 -24.42 6.70
CA ASP A 232 19.16 -24.50 6.22
C ASP A 232 19.47 -23.52 5.04
N THR A 233 18.48 -22.71 4.67
CA THR A 233 18.58 -21.61 3.70
C THR A 233 17.88 -20.35 4.25
N LEU A 234 17.92 -19.24 3.51
CA LEU A 234 17.28 -18.00 3.94
C LEU A 234 15.75 -18.18 4.04
N LEU A 235 15.19 -17.89 5.21
CA LEU A 235 13.75 -17.90 5.42
C LEU A 235 13.18 -16.48 5.29
N ILE A 236 12.27 -16.33 4.34
CA ILE A 236 11.50 -15.09 4.11
C ILE A 236 10.06 -15.34 4.58
N VAL A 237 9.58 -14.49 5.49
CA VAL A 237 8.21 -14.56 5.98
C VAL A 237 7.43 -13.31 5.57
N CYS A 238 6.38 -13.50 4.77
CA CYS A 238 5.38 -12.46 4.54
C CYS A 238 4.33 -12.51 5.65
N THR A 239 4.03 -11.37 6.28
CA THR A 239 3.09 -11.34 7.41
C THR A 239 2.12 -10.16 7.31
N ASP A 240 0.88 -10.36 7.77
CA ASP A 240 0.01 -9.24 8.13
C ASP A 240 0.56 -8.60 9.42
N ILE A 241 1.01 -7.34 9.30
CA ILE A 241 1.60 -6.62 10.42
C ILE A 241 0.65 -6.50 11.61
N SER A 242 -0.67 -6.43 11.37
CA SER A 242 -1.67 -6.34 12.45
C SER A 242 -1.79 -7.63 13.25
N SER A 243 -1.47 -8.78 12.66
CA SER A 243 -1.46 -10.07 13.36
C SER A 243 -0.42 -10.11 14.49
N LEU A 244 0.69 -9.37 14.34
CA LEU A 244 1.74 -9.26 15.34
C LEU A 244 1.33 -8.51 16.61
N SER A 245 0.11 -7.95 16.63
CA SER A 245 -0.49 -7.43 17.87
C SER A 245 -0.82 -8.52 18.90
N VAL A 246 -1.02 -9.77 18.44
CA VAL A 246 -1.37 -10.94 19.27
C VAL A 246 -0.51 -12.16 19.00
N LEU A 247 0.07 -12.29 17.81
CA LEU A 247 0.98 -13.38 17.48
C LEU A 247 2.43 -13.04 17.85
N LYS A 248 3.24 -14.08 18.00
CA LYS A 248 4.69 -13.91 18.20
C LYS A 248 5.35 -13.41 16.92
N PRO A 249 6.31 -12.48 17.01
CA PRO A 249 7.13 -12.09 15.87
C PRO A 249 7.87 -13.29 15.27
N PRO A 250 8.07 -13.33 13.94
CA PRO A 250 8.76 -14.43 13.25
C PRO A 250 10.30 -14.31 13.37
N VAL A 251 10.84 -14.37 14.58
CA VAL A 251 12.27 -14.15 14.89
C VAL A 251 13.21 -15.18 14.27
N GLU A 252 12.71 -16.34 13.89
CA GLU A 252 13.43 -17.39 13.17
C GLU A 252 13.70 -17.03 11.72
N ALA A 253 12.93 -16.09 11.15
CA ALA A 253 13.13 -15.60 9.79
C ALA A 253 14.46 -14.84 9.63
N ASP A 254 15.01 -14.85 8.44
CA ASP A 254 16.12 -13.98 8.03
C ASP A 254 15.65 -12.65 7.48
N ILE A 255 14.48 -12.66 6.81
CA ILE A 255 13.83 -11.51 6.19
C ILE A 255 12.33 -11.60 6.50
N VAL A 256 11.74 -10.49 6.92
CA VAL A 256 10.29 -10.35 7.13
C VAL A 256 9.77 -9.24 6.22
N VAL A 257 8.72 -9.53 5.49
CA VAL A 257 8.05 -8.60 4.57
C VAL A 257 6.56 -8.51 4.89
N GLY A 258 5.91 -7.49 4.41
CA GLY A 258 4.47 -7.34 4.58
C GLY A 258 3.96 -5.97 4.13
N ASP A 259 2.70 -5.71 4.45
CA ASP A 259 2.01 -4.45 4.19
C ASP A 259 1.64 -3.75 5.50
N VAL A 260 1.62 -2.42 5.48
CA VAL A 260 1.22 -1.60 6.63
C VAL A 260 -0.15 -0.95 6.47
N GLN A 261 -0.96 -1.36 5.48
CA GLN A 261 -2.30 -0.81 5.26
C GLN A 261 -3.15 -0.86 6.53
N THR A 262 -3.03 -1.90 7.32
CA THR A 262 -3.76 -2.08 8.58
C THR A 262 -3.33 -1.12 9.71
N LEU A 263 -2.29 -0.32 9.49
CA LEU A 263 -1.77 0.66 10.44
C LEU A 263 -2.23 2.08 10.09
N GLY A 264 -3.55 2.30 10.12
CA GLY A 264 -4.11 3.65 9.98
C GLY A 264 -4.26 4.14 8.53
N ILE A 265 -4.30 3.25 7.55
CA ILE A 265 -4.49 3.59 6.13
C ILE A 265 -5.85 3.07 5.68
N PRO A 266 -6.72 3.93 5.10
CA PRO A 266 -8.01 3.50 4.59
C PRO A 266 -7.85 2.63 3.34
N MET A 267 -8.82 1.75 3.07
CA MET A 267 -8.82 0.89 1.87
C MET A 267 -8.84 1.67 0.56
N SER A 268 -9.49 2.83 0.53
CA SER A 268 -9.49 3.83 -0.57
C SER A 268 -9.62 3.24 -1.97
N PHE A 269 -10.50 2.24 -2.17
CA PHE A 269 -10.74 1.58 -3.46
C PHE A 269 -9.48 0.93 -4.10
N GLY A 270 -8.52 0.50 -3.29
CA GLY A 270 -7.34 -0.21 -3.77
C GLY A 270 -6.01 0.50 -3.52
N GLY A 271 -5.98 1.50 -2.67
CA GLY A 271 -4.73 2.12 -2.29
C GLY A 271 -4.83 3.62 -2.01
N PRO A 272 -3.71 4.24 -1.61
CA PRO A 272 -2.36 3.68 -1.62
C PRO A 272 -2.10 2.65 -0.52
N HIS A 273 -1.13 1.78 -0.75
CA HIS A 273 -0.55 0.85 0.22
C HIS A 273 0.89 1.26 0.56
N ALA A 274 1.51 0.61 1.52
CA ALA A 274 2.95 0.64 1.71
C ALA A 274 3.43 -0.70 2.25
N GLY A 275 4.45 -1.26 1.59
CA GLY A 275 5.12 -2.46 2.07
C GLY A 275 6.32 -2.14 2.95
N PHE A 276 6.88 -3.17 3.55
CA PHE A 276 8.15 -3.10 4.27
C PHE A 276 9.01 -4.35 4.02
N ILE A 277 10.31 -4.18 4.17
CA ILE A 277 11.28 -5.27 4.31
C ILE A 277 12.06 -5.02 5.58
N ALA A 278 12.07 -6.01 6.48
CA ALA A 278 12.89 -6.04 7.67
C ALA A 278 13.79 -7.28 7.64
N CYS A 279 15.00 -7.19 8.17
CA CYS A 279 15.95 -8.29 8.11
C CYS A 279 16.95 -8.26 9.28
N LYS A 280 17.71 -9.36 9.42
CA LYS A 280 18.85 -9.43 10.32
C LYS A 280 19.95 -8.46 9.90
N GLU A 281 20.68 -7.87 10.86
CA GLU A 281 21.69 -6.82 10.64
C GLU A 281 22.75 -7.20 9.60
N LYS A 282 23.19 -8.45 9.57
CA LYS A 282 24.18 -8.97 8.60
C LYS A 282 23.79 -8.74 7.14
N PHE A 283 22.49 -8.49 6.85
CA PHE A 283 21.95 -8.27 5.51
C PHE A 283 21.69 -6.80 5.18
N MET A 284 21.96 -5.87 6.08
CA MET A 284 21.69 -4.44 5.94
C MET A 284 22.14 -3.85 4.59
N ARG A 285 23.30 -4.28 4.07
CA ARG A 285 23.84 -3.79 2.79
C ARG A 285 23.12 -4.34 1.56
N GLN A 286 22.24 -5.33 1.72
CA GLN A 286 21.48 -5.97 0.64
C GLN A 286 20.00 -5.56 0.62
N ILE A 287 19.51 -4.90 1.69
CA ILE A 287 18.12 -4.51 1.80
C ILE A 287 17.75 -3.46 0.73
N PRO A 288 16.68 -3.62 -0.04
CA PRO A 288 16.20 -2.61 -0.98
C PRO A 288 15.54 -1.43 -0.27
N GLY A 289 15.33 -0.34 -1.00
CA GLY A 289 14.68 0.86 -0.48
C GLY A 289 15.61 1.74 0.36
N ARG A 290 15.05 2.85 0.87
CA ARG A 290 15.81 3.85 1.62
C ARG A 290 15.99 3.46 3.07
N LEU A 291 17.10 3.93 3.63
CA LEU A 291 17.41 3.83 5.05
C LEU A 291 17.72 5.23 5.59
N ALA A 292 16.99 5.65 6.61
CA ALA A 292 17.32 6.81 7.42
C ALA A 292 18.18 6.37 8.61
N GLY A 293 19.24 7.12 8.87
CA GLY A 293 20.14 6.91 10.00
C GLY A 293 20.10 8.09 10.97
N ARG A 294 20.34 7.83 12.24
CA ARG A 294 20.55 8.85 13.27
C ARG A 294 22.02 9.25 13.34
N THR A 295 22.26 10.54 13.41
CA THR A 295 23.60 11.16 13.50
C THR A 295 23.55 12.35 14.44
N VAL A 296 24.60 13.18 14.44
CA VAL A 296 24.64 14.45 15.13
C VAL A 296 24.99 15.57 14.14
N ASP A 297 24.49 16.77 14.38
CA ASP A 297 24.85 17.98 13.62
C ASP A 297 26.19 18.57 14.08
N ALA A 298 26.57 19.70 13.50
CA ALA A 298 27.82 20.39 13.82
C ALA A 298 27.88 20.88 15.28
N ASP A 299 26.72 21.11 15.91
CA ASP A 299 26.59 21.57 17.31
C ASP A 299 26.42 20.40 18.29
N GLY A 300 26.44 19.14 17.81
CA GLY A 300 26.27 17.94 18.61
C GLY A 300 24.83 17.55 18.92
N ASN A 301 23.83 18.21 18.32
CA ASN A 301 22.42 17.84 18.48
C ASN A 301 22.07 16.63 17.61
N GLN A 302 21.06 15.86 18.05
CA GLN A 302 20.56 14.74 17.27
C GLN A 302 20.05 15.22 15.90
N ALA A 303 20.49 14.53 14.85
CA ALA A 303 20.06 14.76 13.47
C ALA A 303 19.84 13.46 12.74
N PHE A 304 19.18 13.52 11.57
CA PHE A 304 18.87 12.37 10.73
C PHE A 304 19.36 12.61 9.30
N CYS A 305 19.78 11.54 8.62
CA CYS A 305 20.21 11.60 7.22
C CYS A 305 19.85 10.29 6.50
N LEU A 306 19.80 10.32 5.18
CA LEU A 306 19.78 9.08 4.39
C LEU A 306 21.15 8.40 4.49
N THR A 307 21.15 7.08 4.67
CA THR A 307 22.37 6.30 4.82
C THR A 307 22.45 5.18 3.78
N ILE A 308 23.69 4.68 3.52
CA ILE A 308 23.98 3.60 2.57
C ILE A 308 23.38 3.86 1.16
N GLN A 309 23.32 5.11 0.73
CA GLN A 309 22.75 5.54 -0.55
C GLN A 309 23.49 4.96 -1.77
N THR A 310 24.70 4.45 -1.61
CA THR A 310 25.48 3.84 -2.71
C THR A 310 24.80 2.65 -3.37
N ARG A 311 23.70 2.10 -2.79
CA ARG A 311 22.89 1.03 -3.37
C ARG A 311 21.82 1.55 -4.33
N GLU A 312 21.50 2.84 -4.27
CA GLU A 312 20.35 3.44 -4.96
C GLU A 312 20.66 3.80 -6.42
N GLN A 313 19.60 3.93 -7.23
CA GLN A 313 19.69 4.17 -8.68
C GLN A 313 20.40 5.46 -9.06
N HIS A 314 20.25 6.54 -8.30
CA HIS A 314 20.87 7.82 -8.59
C HIS A 314 22.42 7.78 -8.50
N ILE A 315 22.97 6.73 -7.86
CA ILE A 315 24.42 6.48 -7.76
C ILE A 315 24.84 5.30 -8.64
N LYS A 316 24.19 4.14 -8.48
CA LYS A 316 24.58 2.87 -9.14
C LYS A 316 23.96 2.69 -10.53
N ARG A 317 22.93 3.47 -10.89
CA ARG A 317 22.21 3.38 -12.16
C ARG A 317 21.69 1.96 -12.40
N GLU A 318 22.05 1.31 -13.51
CA GLU A 318 21.66 -0.06 -13.86
C GLU A 318 22.20 -1.13 -12.89
N LYS A 319 23.20 -0.80 -12.09
CA LYS A 319 23.79 -1.69 -11.07
C LYS A 319 23.21 -1.48 -9.67
N ALA A 320 22.12 -0.73 -9.56
CA ALA A 320 21.44 -0.51 -8.27
C ALA A 320 20.94 -1.83 -7.66
N THR A 321 20.84 -1.85 -6.34
CA THR A 321 20.35 -3.02 -5.61
C THR A 321 18.89 -3.35 -5.96
N SER A 322 18.08 -2.32 -6.27
CA SER A 322 16.68 -2.42 -6.63
C SER A 322 16.27 -1.25 -7.52
N ASN A 323 15.17 -1.40 -8.23
CA ASN A 323 14.52 -0.33 -8.97
C ASN A 323 13.56 0.52 -8.13
N ILE A 324 13.41 0.22 -6.84
CA ILE A 324 12.65 1.04 -5.88
C ILE A 324 13.30 2.43 -5.81
N CYS A 325 12.55 3.47 -6.20
CA CYS A 325 13.03 4.85 -6.24
C CYS A 325 12.32 5.71 -5.19
N SER A 326 11.11 6.17 -5.49
CA SER A 326 10.27 6.88 -4.53
C SER A 326 9.49 5.84 -3.73
N ASN A 327 9.67 5.82 -2.43
CA ASN A 327 8.90 4.97 -1.53
C ASN A 327 7.54 5.61 -1.19
N GLN A 328 6.79 4.99 -0.28
CA GLN A 328 5.49 5.48 0.21
C GLN A 328 5.66 6.27 1.52
N ALA A 329 6.43 7.37 1.50
CA ALA A 329 6.81 8.10 2.71
C ALA A 329 5.61 8.66 3.49
N LEU A 330 4.60 9.21 2.80
CA LEU A 330 3.38 9.72 3.45
C LEU A 330 2.57 8.60 4.11
N ILE A 331 2.51 7.42 3.49
CA ILE A 331 1.83 6.25 4.03
C ILE A 331 2.62 5.69 5.23
N GLY A 332 3.95 5.68 5.14
CA GLY A 332 4.83 5.38 6.28
C GLY A 332 4.61 6.33 7.46
N LEU A 333 4.38 7.63 7.21
CA LEU A 333 3.97 8.59 8.25
C LEU A 333 2.65 8.19 8.89
N CYS A 334 1.63 7.83 8.11
CA CYS A 334 0.34 7.38 8.66
C CYS A 334 0.50 6.18 9.58
N ALA A 335 1.28 5.18 9.16
CA ALA A 335 1.57 3.98 9.97
C ALA A 335 2.33 4.33 11.27
N THR A 336 3.31 5.24 11.19
CA THR A 336 4.07 5.73 12.36
C THR A 336 3.14 6.45 13.35
N LEU A 337 2.28 7.33 12.84
CA LEU A 337 1.29 8.05 13.64
C LEU A 337 0.30 7.09 14.31
N TYR A 338 -0.19 6.09 13.56
CA TYR A 338 -1.09 5.08 14.09
C TYR A 338 -0.46 4.35 15.28
N LEU A 339 0.74 3.81 15.11
CA LEU A 339 1.45 3.10 16.18
C LEU A 339 1.76 4.02 17.38
N THR A 340 2.08 5.28 17.13
CA THR A 340 2.34 6.27 18.19
C THR A 340 1.08 6.58 19.00
N VAL A 341 -0.05 6.80 18.32
CA VAL A 341 -1.34 7.16 18.95
C VAL A 341 -1.96 5.99 19.68
N MET A 342 -1.96 4.82 19.05
CA MET A 342 -2.51 3.58 19.64
C MET A 342 -1.63 3.08 20.79
N GLY A 343 -0.32 3.23 20.65
CA GLY A 343 0.66 2.63 21.57
C GLY A 343 0.56 1.11 21.60
N GLU A 344 1.37 0.45 22.40
CA GLU A 344 1.34 -1.01 22.54
C GLU A 344 -0.05 -1.50 22.98
N LYS A 345 -0.64 -0.84 23.98
CA LYS A 345 -1.93 -1.23 24.55
C LYS A 345 -3.06 -1.15 23.54
N GLY A 346 -3.16 -0.04 22.80
CA GLY A 346 -4.20 0.15 21.79
C GLY A 346 -4.04 -0.79 20.59
N PHE A 347 -2.79 -0.99 20.13
CA PHE A 347 -2.50 -1.93 19.04
C PHE A 347 -2.87 -3.37 19.41
N ARG A 348 -2.49 -3.84 20.61
CA ARG A 348 -2.90 -5.15 21.12
C ARG A 348 -4.41 -5.28 21.28
N GLN A 349 -5.08 -4.23 21.74
CA GLN A 349 -6.53 -4.24 21.92
C GLN A 349 -7.26 -4.36 20.57
N ALA A 350 -6.82 -3.64 19.54
CA ALA A 350 -7.40 -3.72 18.19
C ALA A 350 -7.26 -5.15 17.62
N GLY A 351 -6.07 -5.76 17.74
CA GLY A 351 -5.87 -7.13 17.28
C GLY A 351 -6.69 -8.15 18.07
N TYR A 352 -6.75 -8.01 19.40
CA TYR A 352 -7.58 -8.88 20.24
C TYR A 352 -9.05 -8.81 19.85
N LEU A 353 -9.60 -7.61 19.61
CA LEU A 353 -10.99 -7.43 19.18
C LEU A 353 -11.23 -8.07 17.82
N SER A 354 -10.31 -7.88 16.85
CA SER A 354 -10.40 -8.53 15.54
C SER A 354 -10.47 -10.05 15.67
N ALA A 355 -9.55 -10.65 16.42
CA ALA A 355 -9.55 -12.09 16.67
C ALA A 355 -10.84 -12.54 17.36
N LYS A 356 -11.25 -11.84 18.42
CA LYS A 356 -12.46 -12.17 19.19
C LYS A 356 -13.70 -12.23 18.31
N ILE A 357 -13.92 -11.23 17.45
CA ILE A 357 -15.08 -11.19 16.56
C ILE A 357 -15.02 -12.27 15.49
N ALA A 358 -13.86 -12.52 14.90
CA ALA A 358 -13.66 -13.57 13.90
C ALA A 358 -13.93 -14.98 14.48
N HIS A 359 -13.39 -15.28 15.66
CA HIS A 359 -13.63 -16.55 16.34
C HIS A 359 -15.12 -16.69 16.75
N LYS A 360 -15.76 -15.62 17.25
CA LYS A 360 -17.19 -15.63 17.55
C LYS A 360 -18.04 -15.93 16.31
N LEU A 361 -17.71 -15.33 15.16
CA LEU A 361 -18.40 -15.61 13.89
C LEU A 361 -18.21 -17.07 13.49
N SER A 362 -16.98 -17.60 13.53
CA SER A 362 -16.68 -19.01 13.23
C SER A 362 -17.45 -19.98 14.12
N GLU A 363 -17.52 -19.73 15.45
CA GLU A 363 -18.29 -20.55 16.39
C GLU A 363 -19.79 -20.56 16.06
N LYS A 364 -20.38 -19.40 15.74
CA LYS A 364 -21.80 -19.31 15.36
C LYS A 364 -22.09 -19.97 14.02
N LEU A 365 -21.18 -19.88 13.04
CA LEU A 365 -21.29 -20.61 11.77
C LEU A 365 -21.27 -22.12 11.99
N ALA A 366 -20.40 -22.62 12.88
CA ALA A 366 -20.35 -24.04 13.24
C ALA A 366 -21.66 -24.51 13.89
N GLN A 367 -22.31 -23.69 14.74
CA GLN A 367 -23.63 -23.99 15.31
C GLN A 367 -24.72 -24.12 14.24
N LYS A 368 -24.58 -23.46 13.09
CA LYS A 368 -25.43 -23.61 11.89
C LYS A 368 -25.02 -24.76 10.96
N GLY A 369 -24.00 -25.53 11.32
CA GLY A 369 -23.48 -26.63 10.49
C GLY A 369 -22.56 -26.19 9.36
N ILE A 370 -22.12 -24.92 9.33
CA ILE A 370 -21.15 -24.40 8.35
C ILE A 370 -19.76 -24.61 8.91
N LYS A 371 -18.94 -25.40 8.21
CA LYS A 371 -17.62 -25.79 8.67
C LYS A 371 -16.58 -24.69 8.40
N THR A 372 -15.81 -24.33 9.41
CA THR A 372 -14.56 -23.60 9.25
C THR A 372 -13.42 -24.57 8.91
N VAL A 373 -12.65 -24.26 7.87
CA VAL A 373 -11.56 -25.13 7.39
C VAL A 373 -10.33 -25.02 8.29
N ASN A 374 -10.00 -23.80 8.69
CA ASN A 374 -8.82 -23.48 9.51
C ASN A 374 -8.95 -24.01 10.93
N LYS A 375 -7.83 -24.47 11.49
CA LYS A 375 -7.71 -24.81 12.92
C LYS A 375 -7.27 -23.61 13.76
N ASN A 376 -6.27 -22.89 13.24
CA ASN A 376 -5.68 -21.73 13.90
C ASN A 376 -5.70 -20.55 12.94
N PHE A 377 -6.36 -19.47 13.34
CA PHE A 377 -6.43 -18.26 12.53
C PHE A 377 -6.47 -17.01 13.43
N PHE A 378 -6.10 -15.89 12.86
CA PHE A 378 -6.14 -14.59 13.55
C PHE A 378 -7.52 -13.95 13.40
N ASN A 379 -7.78 -13.33 12.27
CA ASN A 379 -9.01 -12.58 11.99
C ASN A 379 -9.66 -12.96 10.64
N GLU A 380 -9.06 -13.88 9.91
CA GLU A 380 -9.50 -14.33 8.59
C GLU A 380 -9.46 -15.86 8.53
N PHE A 381 -10.47 -16.46 7.91
CA PHE A 381 -10.63 -17.91 7.86
C PHE A 381 -11.52 -18.33 6.69
N VAL A 382 -11.41 -19.58 6.26
CA VAL A 382 -12.18 -20.17 5.17
C VAL A 382 -13.38 -20.94 5.73
N ILE A 383 -14.56 -20.70 5.15
CA ILE A 383 -15.77 -21.49 5.38
C ILE A 383 -16.12 -22.37 4.18
N GLU A 384 -16.67 -23.57 4.45
CA GLU A 384 -17.24 -24.46 3.44
C GLU A 384 -18.75 -24.24 3.37
N VAL A 385 -19.26 -23.95 2.16
CA VAL A 385 -20.69 -23.75 1.87
C VAL A 385 -21.09 -24.65 0.70
N HIS A 386 -22.37 -24.82 0.46
CA HIS A 386 -22.84 -25.66 -0.67
C HIS A 386 -22.55 -24.97 -2.03
N ASP A 387 -22.74 -23.63 -2.11
CA ASP A 387 -22.61 -22.83 -3.32
C ASP A 387 -22.20 -21.41 -2.87
N ALA A 388 -20.95 -21.03 -3.17
CA ALA A 388 -20.38 -19.76 -2.73
C ALA A 388 -21.06 -18.56 -3.41
N ASP A 389 -21.40 -18.68 -4.71
CA ASP A 389 -22.03 -17.56 -5.43
C ASP A 389 -23.42 -17.27 -4.87
N LYS A 390 -24.26 -18.32 -4.65
CA LYS A 390 -25.57 -18.13 -4.04
C LYS A 390 -25.51 -17.61 -2.62
N THR A 391 -24.54 -18.10 -1.84
CA THR A 391 -24.33 -17.65 -0.46
C THR A 391 -23.96 -16.16 -0.42
N LEU A 392 -23.00 -15.75 -1.23
CA LEU A 392 -22.56 -14.35 -1.31
C LEU A 392 -23.67 -13.43 -1.85
N GLU A 393 -24.45 -13.86 -2.84
CA GLU A 393 -25.58 -13.08 -3.35
C GLU A 393 -26.68 -12.92 -2.27
N LYS A 394 -26.97 -13.97 -1.51
CA LYS A 394 -27.93 -13.91 -0.39
C LYS A 394 -27.47 -12.94 0.70
N LEU A 395 -26.19 -12.95 1.06
CA LEU A 395 -25.60 -12.01 2.00
C LEU A 395 -25.69 -10.57 1.47
N LYS A 396 -25.36 -10.36 0.19
CA LYS A 396 -25.44 -9.05 -0.48
C LYS A 396 -26.85 -8.48 -0.51
N GLN A 397 -27.88 -9.31 -0.70
CA GLN A 397 -29.29 -8.90 -0.60
C GLN A 397 -29.67 -8.40 0.81
N ASN A 398 -28.92 -8.80 1.83
CA ASN A 398 -29.03 -8.33 3.20
C ASN A 398 -28.01 -7.22 3.56
N ASN A 399 -27.45 -6.52 2.56
CA ASN A 399 -26.42 -5.48 2.72
C ASN A 399 -25.15 -5.98 3.42
N ILE A 400 -24.73 -7.22 3.17
CA ILE A 400 -23.51 -7.81 3.73
C ILE A 400 -22.57 -8.22 2.59
N ILE A 401 -21.33 -7.70 2.62
CA ILE A 401 -20.21 -8.23 1.82
C ILE A 401 -19.64 -9.40 2.61
N GLY A 402 -20.03 -10.62 2.22
CA GLY A 402 -19.84 -11.82 3.04
C GLY A 402 -18.45 -12.46 2.98
N GLY A 403 -17.50 -11.88 2.25
CA GLY A 403 -16.17 -12.41 2.05
C GLY A 403 -15.78 -12.54 0.58
N LEU A 404 -14.68 -13.23 0.31
CA LEU A 404 -14.15 -13.49 -1.03
C LEU A 404 -14.41 -14.95 -1.44
N LYS A 405 -15.02 -15.15 -2.61
CA LYS A 405 -15.10 -16.51 -3.21
C LYS A 405 -13.69 -16.96 -3.59
N ILE A 406 -13.25 -18.08 -3.05
CA ILE A 406 -11.94 -18.70 -3.38
C ILE A 406 -12.08 -20.06 -4.06
N ALA A 407 -13.27 -20.66 -4.00
CA ALA A 407 -13.66 -21.84 -4.77
C ALA A 407 -15.21 -21.91 -4.85
N ASP A 408 -15.77 -22.80 -5.63
CA ASP A 408 -17.23 -22.91 -5.81
C ASP A 408 -17.98 -23.21 -4.52
N ASN A 409 -17.30 -23.83 -3.55
CA ASN A 409 -17.85 -24.17 -2.25
C ASN A 409 -17.08 -23.53 -1.08
N LYS A 410 -16.22 -22.55 -1.33
CA LYS A 410 -15.39 -21.93 -0.29
C LYS A 410 -15.39 -20.40 -0.36
N ILE A 411 -15.54 -19.79 0.80
CA ILE A 411 -15.50 -18.34 0.98
C ILE A 411 -14.43 -18.02 2.03
N LEU A 412 -13.55 -17.10 1.72
CA LEU A 412 -12.61 -16.50 2.66
C LEU A 412 -13.32 -15.35 3.37
N VAL A 413 -13.41 -15.40 4.68
CA VAL A 413 -14.15 -14.46 5.53
C VAL A 413 -13.21 -13.79 6.50
N ALA A 414 -13.24 -12.47 6.57
CA ALA A 414 -12.47 -11.70 7.52
C ALA A 414 -13.37 -10.87 8.44
N ALA A 415 -12.96 -10.71 9.69
CA ALA A 415 -13.56 -9.76 10.62
C ALA A 415 -12.47 -8.91 11.28
N THR A 416 -12.82 -7.70 11.63
CA THR A 416 -11.90 -6.74 12.26
C THR A 416 -12.57 -6.13 13.50
N GLU A 417 -11.84 -5.30 14.23
CA GLU A 417 -12.38 -4.51 15.35
C GLU A 417 -13.50 -3.54 14.93
N MET A 418 -13.69 -3.35 13.61
CA MET A 418 -14.80 -2.55 13.06
C MET A 418 -16.12 -3.31 13.00
N ASN A 419 -16.09 -4.64 13.06
CA ASN A 419 -17.29 -5.47 13.10
C ASN A 419 -17.80 -5.58 14.54
N THR A 420 -19.12 -5.48 14.69
CA THR A 420 -19.81 -5.59 15.97
C THR A 420 -20.42 -6.98 16.19
N GLU A 421 -20.91 -7.24 17.40
CA GLU A 421 -21.69 -8.45 17.66
C GLU A 421 -23.00 -8.50 16.87
N ASP A 422 -23.63 -7.33 16.65
CA ASP A 422 -24.85 -7.21 15.83
C ASP A 422 -24.56 -7.53 14.36
N ASP A 423 -23.38 -7.16 13.84
CA ASP A 423 -22.96 -7.53 12.48
C ASP A 423 -22.79 -9.04 12.33
N VAL A 424 -22.23 -9.69 13.36
CA VAL A 424 -22.12 -11.16 13.39
C VAL A 424 -23.52 -11.80 13.39
N GLU A 425 -24.46 -11.30 14.19
CA GLU A 425 -25.84 -11.81 14.19
C GLU A 425 -26.53 -11.60 12.84
N ALA A 426 -26.32 -10.43 12.21
CA ALA A 426 -26.85 -10.15 10.88
C ALA A 426 -26.29 -11.14 9.83
N TYR A 427 -24.98 -11.41 9.88
CA TYR A 427 -24.34 -12.41 9.00
C TYR A 427 -24.95 -13.80 9.21
N ILE A 428 -25.05 -14.25 10.47
CA ILE A 428 -25.61 -15.56 10.83
C ILE A 428 -27.09 -15.69 10.42
N LYS A 429 -27.87 -14.62 10.51
CA LYS A 429 -29.28 -14.63 10.09
C LYS A 429 -29.37 -14.68 8.55
N ALA A 430 -28.47 -14.05 7.85
CA ALA A 430 -28.50 -13.92 6.39
C ALA A 430 -27.89 -15.13 5.65
N ILE A 431 -26.97 -15.91 6.25
CA ILE A 431 -26.35 -17.08 5.64
C ILE A 431 -27.21 -18.38 5.73
#